data_ae11748be6ce60c868b243620ab067a5
#
_entry.id   ae11748be6ce60c868b243620ab067a5
#
_cell.length_a   1.000
_cell.length_b   1.000
_cell.length_c   1.000
_cell.angle_alpha   90.00
_cell.angle_beta   90.00
_cell.angle_gamma   90.00
#
_symmetry.space_group_name_H-M   'P 1'
#
loop_
_entity.id
_entity.type
_entity.pdbx_description
1 polymer ?
#
loop_
_entity_poly.entity_id
_entity_poly.type
_entity_poly.pdbx_seq_one_letter_code
_entity_poly.pdbx_strand_id
1 'polypeptide(L)'
;TLLGIPTKAGYILAGVLAILVFLSKNAKGAMDTLTKILGAIMIVVIFIVIIVVKPPVGSAIKNTFVPEAGATALFPAIITLLGGTVGGYITFAGAHRLIDAGITGEKNLKEINKSSVMGIGIATIVRIFLFLAVLGVVVKGVTLDAANPAADAFKQGAGQIGYRFAGLVLLCAAITSIIGAAYTSVSFLKTFHPVIAENENKVIIGFIAVSTLVMFIMGSPATLLVIAGALNGLILPITLGICLIASKKKSIMGENYH
;
A
#
# COMPACT_ATOMS: atom_id res chain seq x y z
N THR A 1 -11.34 -2.18 19.60
CA THR A 1 -10.58 -1.59 18.52
C THR A 1 -9.93 -0.27 18.93
N LEU A 2 -9.04 0.31 18.09
CA LEU A 2 -8.18 1.47 18.37
C LEU A 2 -8.96 2.73 18.82
N LEU A 3 -10.16 2.94 18.30
CA LEU A 3 -11.04 4.07 18.59
C LEU A 3 -12.28 3.68 19.41
N GLY A 4 -12.30 2.47 20.01
CA GLY A 4 -13.47 1.96 20.73
C GLY A 4 -14.65 1.54 19.83
N ILE A 5 -14.50 1.64 18.50
CA ILE A 5 -15.55 1.29 17.53
C ILE A 5 -15.44 -0.20 17.19
N PRO A 6 -16.54 -0.97 17.13
CA PRO A 6 -16.52 -2.35 16.65
C PRO A 6 -15.88 -2.46 15.27
N THR A 7 -15.08 -3.50 15.03
CA THR A 7 -14.28 -3.65 13.81
C THR A 7 -15.14 -3.58 12.54
N LYS A 8 -16.28 -4.25 12.52
CA LYS A 8 -17.21 -4.21 11.37
C LYS A 8 -17.78 -2.82 11.10
N ALA A 9 -18.13 -2.08 12.16
CA ALA A 9 -18.58 -0.69 12.02
C ALA A 9 -17.44 0.22 11.51
N GLY A 10 -16.19 -0.07 11.90
CA GLY A 10 -15.01 0.62 11.40
C GLY A 10 -14.80 0.47 9.91
N TYR A 11 -15.08 -0.70 9.32
CA TYR A 11 -14.99 -0.91 7.86
C TYR A 11 -16.01 -0.09 7.09
N ILE A 12 -17.26 -0.09 7.57
CA ILE A 12 -18.33 0.71 6.96
C ILE A 12 -17.99 2.20 7.07
N LEU A 13 -17.57 2.65 8.25
CA LEU A 13 -17.19 4.05 8.47
C LEU A 13 -16.04 4.48 7.54
N ALA A 14 -15.01 3.67 7.39
CA ALA A 14 -13.90 3.97 6.49
C ALA A 14 -14.34 4.04 5.02
N GLY A 15 -15.19 3.11 4.58
CA GLY A 15 -15.77 3.12 3.23
C GLY A 15 -16.64 4.36 2.98
N VAL A 16 -17.52 4.70 3.92
CA VAL A 16 -18.38 5.90 3.82
C VAL A 16 -17.53 7.17 3.79
N LEU A 17 -16.55 7.30 4.67
CA LEU A 17 -15.63 8.45 4.69
C LEU A 17 -14.84 8.55 3.38
N ALA A 18 -14.38 7.42 2.84
CA ALA A 18 -13.69 7.41 1.56
C ALA A 18 -14.58 7.90 0.41
N ILE A 19 -15.84 7.48 0.37
CA ILE A 19 -16.82 7.96 -0.62
C ILE A 19 -17.10 9.46 -0.45
N LEU A 20 -17.30 9.92 0.79
CA LEU A 20 -17.55 11.35 1.07
C LEU A 20 -16.37 12.23 0.67
N VAL A 21 -15.14 11.81 0.99
CA VAL A 21 -13.92 12.51 0.57
C VAL A 21 -13.79 12.50 -0.94
N PHE A 22 -14.09 11.38 -1.61
CA PHE A 22 -14.06 11.28 -3.05
C PHE A 22 -15.07 12.20 -3.74
N LEU A 23 -16.28 12.34 -3.19
CA LEU A 23 -17.33 13.22 -3.71
C LEU A 23 -17.06 14.70 -3.47
N SER A 24 -16.16 15.06 -2.57
CA SER A 24 -15.79 16.44 -2.29
C SER A 24 -15.12 17.09 -3.51
N LYS A 25 -15.56 18.31 -3.88
CA LYS A 25 -15.01 19.05 -5.03
C LYS A 25 -13.51 19.36 -4.92
N ASN A 26 -12.96 19.35 -3.71
CA ASN A 26 -11.54 19.58 -3.42
C ASN A 26 -10.81 18.29 -3.01
N ALA A 27 -11.35 17.12 -3.34
CA ALA A 27 -10.85 15.83 -2.88
C ALA A 27 -9.35 15.63 -3.12
N LYS A 28 -8.85 15.98 -4.30
CA LYS A 28 -7.43 15.80 -4.64
C LYS A 28 -6.51 16.62 -3.72
N GLY A 29 -6.77 17.91 -3.55
CA GLY A 29 -5.95 18.78 -2.70
C GLY A 29 -6.06 18.44 -1.21
N ALA A 30 -7.27 18.13 -0.73
CA ALA A 30 -7.48 17.68 0.65
C ALA A 30 -6.79 16.36 0.92
N MET A 31 -6.86 15.39 -0.01
CA MET A 31 -6.16 14.11 0.10
C MET A 31 -4.65 14.26 0.13
N ASP A 32 -4.08 15.06 -0.77
CA ASP A 32 -2.64 15.28 -0.82
C ASP A 32 -2.12 15.90 0.48
N THR A 33 -2.83 16.89 1.00
CA THR A 33 -2.48 17.55 2.27
C THR A 33 -2.60 16.57 3.44
N LEU A 34 -3.72 15.85 3.51
CA LEU A 34 -3.97 14.84 4.55
C LEU A 34 -2.88 13.77 4.53
N THR A 35 -2.59 13.19 3.36
CA THR A 35 -1.56 12.16 3.17
C THR A 35 -0.18 12.64 3.61
N LYS A 36 0.20 13.87 3.26
CA LYS A 36 1.49 14.46 3.67
C LYS A 36 1.59 14.63 5.17
N ILE A 37 0.57 15.22 5.81
CA ILE A 37 0.56 15.44 7.27
C ILE A 37 0.61 14.11 8.00
N LEU A 38 -0.22 13.17 7.60
CA LEU A 38 -0.33 11.88 8.29
C LEU A 38 0.87 10.98 8.02
N GLY A 39 1.44 11.05 6.81
CA GLY A 39 2.71 10.41 6.49
C GLY A 39 3.86 10.94 7.36
N ALA A 40 3.93 12.26 7.57
CA ALA A 40 4.92 12.86 8.45
C ALA A 40 4.73 12.42 9.92
N ILE A 41 3.49 12.42 10.42
CA ILE A 41 3.17 11.94 11.77
C ILE A 41 3.54 10.46 11.91
N MET A 42 3.24 9.63 10.90
CA MET A 42 3.60 8.21 10.91
C MET A 42 5.11 8.01 11.04
N ILE A 43 5.91 8.74 10.27
CA ILE A 43 7.38 8.65 10.34
C ILE A 43 7.87 9.00 11.75
N VAL A 44 7.37 10.08 12.33
CA VAL A 44 7.74 10.48 13.70
C VAL A 44 7.37 9.40 14.73
N VAL A 45 6.17 8.84 14.64
CA VAL A 45 5.71 7.78 15.56
C VAL A 45 6.56 6.51 15.41
N ILE A 46 6.86 6.09 14.18
CA ILE A 46 7.75 4.94 13.94
C ILE A 46 9.14 5.18 14.56
N PHE A 47 9.68 6.38 14.39
CA PHE A 47 10.98 6.74 14.97
C PHE A 47 10.98 6.67 16.51
N ILE A 48 9.92 7.18 17.16
CA ILE A 48 9.75 7.08 18.61
C ILE A 48 9.72 5.60 19.04
N VAL A 49 8.94 4.77 18.34
CA VAL A 49 8.85 3.33 18.66
C VAL A 49 10.23 2.66 18.54
N ILE A 50 11.00 2.92 17.48
CA ILE A 50 12.35 2.36 17.29
C ILE A 50 13.27 2.72 18.47
N ILE A 51 13.25 3.98 18.92
CA ILE A 51 14.07 4.44 20.05
C ILE A 51 13.69 3.72 21.33
N VAL A 52 12.40 3.54 21.58
CA VAL A 52 11.88 2.87 22.80
C VAL A 52 12.14 1.37 22.78
N VAL A 53 11.94 0.74 21.62
CA VAL A 53 12.01 -0.73 21.47
C VAL A 53 13.46 -1.21 21.38
N LYS A 54 14.36 -0.38 20.85
CA LYS A 54 15.80 -0.71 20.63
C LYS A 54 15.97 -2.02 19.85
N PRO A 55 15.59 -2.08 18.58
CA PRO A 55 15.67 -3.29 17.78
C PRO A 55 17.13 -3.75 17.62
N PRO A 56 17.40 -5.06 17.45
CA PRO A 56 18.73 -5.60 17.20
C PRO A 56 19.16 -5.35 15.75
N VAL A 57 19.52 -4.10 15.43
CA VAL A 57 19.86 -3.67 14.05
C VAL A 57 21.00 -4.49 13.46
N GLY A 58 22.03 -4.82 14.25
CA GLY A 58 23.16 -5.64 13.80
C GLY A 58 22.73 -7.02 13.34
N SER A 59 21.86 -7.70 14.09
CA SER A 59 21.29 -9.00 13.71
C SER A 59 20.40 -8.88 12.49
N ALA A 60 19.60 -7.81 12.39
CA ALA A 60 18.77 -7.56 11.24
C ALA A 60 19.60 -7.41 9.95
N ILE A 61 20.69 -6.65 9.99
CA ILE A 61 21.60 -6.49 8.85
C ILE A 61 22.27 -7.82 8.51
N LYS A 62 22.81 -8.55 9.50
CA LYS A 62 23.44 -9.85 9.28
C LYS A 62 22.48 -10.81 8.58
N ASN A 63 21.26 -10.95 9.11
CA ASN A 63 20.28 -11.91 8.60
C ASN A 63 19.64 -11.48 7.25
N THR A 64 19.81 -10.24 6.84
CA THR A 64 19.44 -9.79 5.49
C THR A 64 20.33 -10.47 4.44
N PHE A 65 21.61 -10.68 4.72
CA PHE A 65 22.54 -11.30 3.78
C PHE A 65 22.74 -12.79 4.03
N VAL A 66 22.63 -13.22 5.29
CA VAL A 66 22.83 -14.61 5.71
C VAL A 66 21.65 -15.03 6.59
N PRO A 67 20.49 -15.34 5.98
CA PRO A 67 19.30 -15.75 6.73
C PRO A 67 19.54 -17.09 7.42
N GLU A 68 19.09 -17.23 8.67
CA GLU A 68 19.17 -18.45 9.43
C GLU A 68 18.13 -19.48 9.00
N ALA A 69 16.99 -19.01 8.46
CA ALA A 69 15.94 -19.87 7.95
C ALA A 69 16.22 -20.30 6.50
N GLY A 70 15.91 -21.56 6.19
CA GLY A 70 16.05 -22.10 4.83
C GLY A 70 15.12 -21.43 3.81
N ALA A 71 15.54 -21.45 2.54
CA ALA A 71 14.79 -20.82 1.43
C ALA A 71 13.33 -21.26 1.36
N THR A 72 13.03 -22.51 1.63
CA THR A 72 11.66 -23.06 1.59
C THR A 72 10.75 -22.43 2.63
N ALA A 73 11.27 -22.14 3.82
CA ALA A 73 10.51 -21.49 4.89
C ALA A 73 10.29 -19.99 4.61
N LEU A 74 11.21 -19.35 3.91
CA LEU A 74 11.13 -17.92 3.58
C LEU A 74 10.28 -17.65 2.34
N PHE A 75 10.10 -18.61 1.44
CA PHE A 75 9.45 -18.44 0.15
C PHE A 75 8.03 -17.82 0.22
N PRO A 76 7.11 -18.28 1.08
CA PRO A 76 5.79 -17.68 1.21
C PRO A 76 5.85 -16.20 1.65
N ALA A 77 6.74 -15.88 2.59
CA ALA A 77 6.93 -14.52 3.07
C ALA A 77 7.51 -13.62 1.97
N ILE A 78 8.48 -14.10 1.20
CA ILE A 78 9.10 -13.39 0.08
C ILE A 78 8.05 -13.05 -0.98
N ILE A 79 7.24 -14.02 -1.41
CA ILE A 79 6.19 -13.80 -2.42
C ILE A 79 5.16 -12.78 -1.92
N THR A 80 4.70 -12.92 -0.67
CA THR A 80 3.73 -12.01 -0.07
C THR A 80 4.28 -10.59 0.04
N LEU A 81 5.54 -10.45 0.47
CA LEU A 81 6.20 -9.15 0.55
C LEU A 81 6.42 -8.52 -0.82
N LEU A 82 6.86 -9.27 -1.82
CA LEU A 82 7.01 -8.79 -3.19
C LEU A 82 5.68 -8.29 -3.74
N GLY A 83 4.62 -9.07 -3.64
CA GLY A 83 3.31 -8.69 -4.15
C GLY A 83 2.67 -7.55 -3.36
N GLY A 84 2.86 -7.50 -2.04
CA GLY A 84 2.38 -6.39 -1.20
C GLY A 84 3.17 -5.10 -1.37
N THR A 85 4.42 -5.17 -1.87
CA THR A 85 5.28 -3.98 -2.06
C THR A 85 5.27 -3.46 -3.48
N VAL A 86 5.48 -4.30 -4.45
CA VAL A 86 5.57 -3.92 -5.88
C VAL A 86 4.18 -3.93 -6.52
N GLY A 87 3.34 -4.88 -6.10
CA GLY A 87 2.03 -5.11 -6.68
C GLY A 87 2.11 -5.76 -8.07
N GLY A 88 1.15 -6.60 -8.40
CA GLY A 88 1.08 -7.24 -9.71
C GLY A 88 0.44 -6.30 -10.74
N TYR A 89 -0.90 -6.20 -10.71
CA TYR A 89 -1.66 -5.40 -11.68
C TYR A 89 -1.45 -3.89 -11.55
N ILE A 90 -1.10 -3.39 -10.38
CA ILE A 90 -0.89 -1.95 -10.13
C ILE A 90 0.24 -1.37 -10.97
N THR A 91 1.15 -2.20 -11.43
CA THR A 91 2.24 -1.83 -12.34
C THR A 91 1.68 -1.25 -13.65
N PHE A 92 0.60 -1.84 -14.16
CA PHE A 92 -0.08 -1.33 -15.36
C PHE A 92 -1.06 -0.21 -15.01
N ALA A 93 -1.91 -0.44 -14.00
CA ALA A 93 -2.95 0.50 -13.61
C ALA A 93 -2.37 1.85 -13.17
N GLY A 94 -1.20 1.85 -12.52
CA GLY A 94 -0.50 3.08 -12.14
C GLY A 94 -0.08 3.95 -13.31
N ALA A 95 0.30 3.36 -14.45
CA ALA A 95 0.66 4.09 -15.66
C ALA A 95 -0.54 4.89 -16.22
N HIS A 96 -1.76 4.37 -16.13
CA HIS A 96 -2.96 5.08 -16.58
C HIS A 96 -3.21 6.38 -15.82
N ARG A 97 -2.82 6.48 -14.55
CA ARG A 97 -2.91 7.72 -13.80
C ARG A 97 -2.01 8.84 -14.36
N LEU A 98 -0.86 8.48 -14.89
CA LEU A 98 0.03 9.44 -15.57
C LEU A 98 -0.61 9.93 -16.87
N ILE A 99 -1.21 9.02 -17.63
CA ILE A 99 -1.95 9.35 -18.86
C ILE A 99 -3.14 10.27 -18.54
N ASP A 100 -3.95 9.96 -17.54
CA ASP A 100 -5.08 10.78 -17.10
C ASP A 100 -4.63 12.18 -16.61
N ALA A 101 -3.42 12.28 -16.06
CA ALA A 101 -2.82 13.54 -15.64
C ALA A 101 -2.15 14.34 -16.79
N GLY A 102 -2.15 13.79 -18.02
CA GLY A 102 -1.48 14.40 -19.17
C GLY A 102 0.05 14.32 -19.13
N ILE A 103 0.61 13.52 -18.22
CA ILE A 103 2.06 13.36 -18.06
C ILE A 103 2.52 12.23 -18.97
N THR A 104 2.73 12.55 -20.25
CA THR A 104 3.10 11.59 -21.30
C THR A 104 4.24 12.13 -22.15
N GLY A 105 4.90 11.21 -22.91
CA GLY A 105 5.96 11.54 -23.86
C GLY A 105 7.33 11.78 -23.23
N GLU A 106 8.34 11.82 -24.08
CA GLU A 106 9.77 11.86 -23.70
C GLU A 106 10.11 13.09 -22.82
N LYS A 107 9.44 14.21 -23.05
CA LYS A 107 9.67 15.45 -22.30
C LYS A 107 9.45 15.28 -20.80
N ASN A 108 8.55 14.38 -20.41
CA ASN A 108 8.17 14.14 -19.02
C ASN A 108 8.92 12.96 -18.37
N LEU A 109 9.73 12.20 -19.13
CA LEU A 109 10.45 11.03 -18.60
C LEU A 109 11.34 11.36 -17.41
N LYS A 110 12.02 12.50 -17.44
CA LYS A 110 12.90 12.93 -16.34
C LYS A 110 12.10 13.17 -15.05
N GLU A 111 10.93 13.77 -15.16
CA GLU A 111 10.03 14.04 -14.03
C GLU A 111 9.41 12.75 -13.49
N ILE A 112 8.95 11.87 -14.39
CA ILE A 112 8.41 10.56 -14.04
C ILE A 112 9.45 9.73 -13.28
N ASN A 113 10.66 9.64 -13.82
CA ASN A 113 11.75 8.89 -13.19
C ASN A 113 12.12 9.46 -11.82
N LYS A 114 12.25 10.80 -11.71
CA LYS A 114 12.55 11.46 -10.43
C LYS A 114 11.47 11.17 -9.40
N SER A 115 10.20 11.33 -9.76
CA SER A 115 9.06 11.07 -8.86
C SER A 115 9.00 9.60 -8.44
N SER A 116 9.24 8.68 -9.36
CA SER A 116 9.24 7.23 -9.08
C SER A 116 10.38 6.85 -8.15
N VAL A 117 11.60 7.31 -8.42
CA VAL A 117 12.77 7.02 -7.56
C VAL A 117 12.59 7.60 -6.15
N MET A 118 12.09 8.84 -6.05
CA MET A 118 11.80 9.44 -4.75
C MET A 118 10.71 8.69 -4.00
N GLY A 119 9.61 8.31 -4.67
CA GLY A 119 8.52 7.56 -4.06
C GLY A 119 8.97 6.19 -3.55
N ILE A 120 9.73 5.45 -4.36
CA ILE A 120 10.29 4.15 -3.98
C ILE A 120 11.27 4.30 -2.83
N GLY A 121 12.16 5.30 -2.88
CA GLY A 121 13.15 5.56 -1.83
C GLY A 121 12.49 5.85 -0.48
N ILE A 122 11.54 6.78 -0.43
CA ILE A 122 10.81 7.13 0.79
C ILE A 122 10.03 5.92 1.31
N ALA A 123 9.32 5.21 0.45
CA ALA A 123 8.56 4.02 0.85
C ALA A 123 9.47 2.93 1.42
N THR A 124 10.65 2.73 0.85
CA THR A 124 11.64 1.75 1.33
C THR A 124 12.15 2.12 2.72
N ILE A 125 12.50 3.39 2.94
CA ILE A 125 12.96 3.87 4.27
C ILE A 125 11.88 3.66 5.32
N VAL A 126 10.63 4.05 5.03
CA VAL A 126 9.50 3.87 5.95
C VAL A 126 9.27 2.39 6.27
N ARG A 127 9.36 1.51 5.28
CA ARG A 127 9.22 0.05 5.47
C ARG A 127 10.33 -0.54 6.33
N ILE A 128 11.58 -0.14 6.12
CA ILE A 128 12.71 -0.57 6.95
C ILE A 128 12.48 -0.15 8.40
N PHE A 129 12.07 1.09 8.63
CA PHE A 129 11.81 1.58 9.98
C PHE A 129 10.63 0.87 10.63
N LEU A 130 9.54 0.64 9.90
CA LEU A 130 8.40 -0.11 10.39
C LEU A 130 8.78 -1.56 10.74
N PHE A 131 9.57 -2.20 9.88
CA PHE A 131 10.10 -3.54 10.14
C PHE A 131 10.95 -3.56 11.41
N LEU A 132 11.87 -2.62 11.58
CA LEU A 132 12.71 -2.54 12.78
C LEU A 132 11.89 -2.28 14.05
N ALA A 133 10.84 -1.45 13.98
CA ALA A 133 9.93 -1.20 15.09
C ALA A 133 9.22 -2.50 15.53
N VAL A 134 8.69 -3.25 14.58
CA VAL A 134 8.02 -4.54 14.83
C VAL A 134 9.01 -5.59 15.32
N LEU A 135 10.16 -5.72 14.67
CA LEU A 135 11.22 -6.65 15.05
C LEU A 135 11.64 -6.46 16.49
N GLY A 136 11.83 -5.22 16.93
CA GLY A 136 12.25 -4.94 18.29
C GLY A 136 11.22 -5.32 19.35
N VAL A 137 9.93 -5.37 19.00
CA VAL A 137 8.87 -5.89 19.89
C VAL A 137 8.91 -7.42 19.92
N VAL A 138 8.96 -8.05 18.74
CA VAL A 138 8.92 -9.51 18.60
C VAL A 138 10.12 -10.19 19.25
N VAL A 139 11.33 -9.64 19.11
CA VAL A 139 12.55 -10.19 19.74
C VAL A 139 12.48 -10.18 21.26
N LYS A 140 11.65 -9.32 21.88
CA LYS A 140 11.39 -9.34 23.33
C LYS A 140 10.45 -10.47 23.78
N GLY A 141 10.05 -11.38 22.88
CA GLY A 141 9.16 -12.49 23.16
C GLY A 141 7.68 -12.11 23.19
N VAL A 142 7.32 -10.93 22.72
CA VAL A 142 5.92 -10.51 22.66
C VAL A 142 5.25 -11.14 21.44
N THR A 143 4.17 -11.91 21.68
CA THR A 143 3.28 -12.39 20.61
C THR A 143 2.31 -11.28 20.23
N LEU A 144 2.36 -10.89 18.96
CA LEU A 144 1.49 -9.84 18.44
C LEU A 144 0.08 -10.38 18.17
N ASP A 145 -0.93 -9.52 18.38
CA ASP A 145 -2.31 -9.83 18.02
C ASP A 145 -2.44 -10.09 16.52
N ALA A 146 -2.80 -11.33 16.15
CA ALA A 146 -2.96 -11.74 14.76
C ALA A 146 -4.03 -10.94 13.99
N ALA A 147 -5.00 -10.35 14.69
CA ALA A 147 -6.03 -9.51 14.07
C ALA A 147 -5.50 -8.15 13.62
N ASN A 148 -4.52 -7.59 14.35
CA ASN A 148 -3.89 -6.30 14.01
C ASN A 148 -2.45 -6.22 14.53
N PRO A 149 -1.50 -6.95 13.91
CA PRO A 149 -0.12 -7.03 14.40
C PRO A 149 0.59 -5.67 14.44
N ALA A 150 0.31 -4.81 13.45
CA ALA A 150 0.94 -3.49 13.38
C ALA A 150 0.53 -2.61 14.58
N ALA A 151 -0.77 -2.49 14.85
CA ALA A 151 -1.24 -1.66 15.96
C ALA A 151 -0.78 -2.20 17.32
N ASP A 152 -0.75 -3.53 17.48
CA ASP A 152 -0.27 -4.14 18.71
C ASP A 152 1.23 -3.90 18.92
N ALA A 153 2.05 -3.97 17.87
CA ALA A 153 3.46 -3.61 17.95
C ALA A 153 3.66 -2.16 18.46
N PHE A 154 2.86 -1.21 17.99
CA PHE A 154 2.92 0.16 18.49
C PHE A 154 2.44 0.28 19.94
N LYS A 155 1.45 -0.51 20.35
CA LYS A 155 0.98 -0.57 21.74
C LYS A 155 2.08 -1.10 22.67
N GLN A 156 2.74 -2.17 22.27
CA GLN A 156 3.82 -2.77 23.05
C GLN A 156 5.09 -1.89 23.10
N GLY A 157 5.37 -1.18 21.99
CA GLY A 157 6.54 -0.31 21.88
C GLY A 157 6.39 1.07 22.52
N ALA A 158 5.19 1.68 22.48
CA ALA A 158 4.95 3.05 22.92
C ALA A 158 3.69 3.21 23.79
N GLY A 159 3.17 2.11 24.34
CA GLY A 159 2.02 2.11 25.26
C GLY A 159 0.71 2.57 24.60
N GLN A 160 -0.24 3.02 25.43
CA GLN A 160 -1.57 3.45 24.95
C GLN A 160 -1.51 4.67 24.02
N ILE A 161 -0.55 5.54 24.20
CA ILE A 161 -0.36 6.71 23.34
C ILE A 161 0.05 6.24 21.95
N GLY A 162 1.05 5.37 21.84
CA GLY A 162 1.49 4.77 20.56
C GLY A 162 0.34 4.03 19.87
N TYR A 163 -0.48 3.29 20.62
CA TYR A 163 -1.65 2.59 20.10
C TYR A 163 -2.67 3.53 19.46
N ARG A 164 -3.00 4.65 20.13
CA ARG A 164 -3.97 5.63 19.60
C ARG A 164 -3.43 6.36 18.37
N PHE A 165 -2.15 6.76 18.41
CA PHE A 165 -1.52 7.40 17.25
C PHE A 165 -1.43 6.46 16.06
N ALA A 166 -1.03 5.20 16.27
CA ALA A 166 -1.04 4.19 15.22
C ALA A 166 -2.45 4.01 14.62
N GLY A 167 -3.49 4.03 15.46
CA GLY A 167 -4.87 3.96 14.99
C GLY A 167 -5.27 5.11 14.10
N LEU A 168 -4.93 6.32 14.48
CA LEU A 168 -5.21 7.51 13.67
C LEU A 168 -4.48 7.43 12.33
N VAL A 169 -3.18 7.12 12.35
CA VAL A 169 -2.36 6.97 11.15
C VAL A 169 -2.90 5.88 10.23
N LEU A 170 -3.22 4.70 10.79
CA LEU A 170 -3.77 3.58 10.01
C LEU A 170 -5.14 3.92 9.41
N LEU A 171 -6.02 4.62 10.13
CA LEU A 171 -7.32 5.05 9.62
C LEU A 171 -7.14 5.98 8.41
N CYS A 172 -6.26 6.95 8.54
CA CYS A 172 -6.02 7.91 7.48
C CYS A 172 -5.30 7.30 6.28
N ALA A 173 -4.34 6.41 6.52
CA ALA A 173 -3.71 5.62 5.47
C ALA A 173 -4.73 4.72 4.76
N ALA A 174 -5.67 4.13 5.49
CA ALA A 174 -6.75 3.33 4.90
C ALA A 174 -7.65 4.16 3.98
N ILE A 175 -8.12 5.33 4.42
CA ILE A 175 -8.98 6.20 3.61
C ILE A 175 -8.27 6.61 2.31
N THR A 176 -7.03 7.09 2.41
CA THR A 176 -6.26 7.51 1.23
C THR A 176 -5.97 6.34 0.29
N SER A 177 -5.68 5.16 0.84
CA SER A 177 -5.42 3.94 0.07
C SER A 177 -6.68 3.41 -0.63
N ILE A 178 -7.84 3.43 0.03
CA ILE A 178 -9.11 3.00 -0.57
C ILE A 178 -9.40 3.86 -1.81
N ILE A 179 -9.32 5.19 -1.67
CA ILE A 179 -9.60 6.11 -2.78
C ILE A 179 -8.55 5.95 -3.89
N GLY A 180 -7.26 5.92 -3.52
CA GLY A 180 -6.18 5.77 -4.48
C GLY A 180 -6.25 4.47 -5.27
N ALA A 181 -6.54 3.35 -4.60
CA ALA A 181 -6.69 2.04 -5.24
C ALA A 181 -7.93 1.99 -6.14
N ALA A 182 -9.08 2.50 -5.67
CA ALA A 182 -10.31 2.53 -6.46
C ALA A 182 -10.12 3.39 -7.72
N TYR A 183 -9.59 4.60 -7.59
CA TYR A 183 -9.31 5.48 -8.73
C TYR A 183 -8.34 4.82 -9.73
N THR A 184 -7.23 4.25 -9.26
CA THR A 184 -6.24 3.60 -10.12
C THR A 184 -6.83 2.40 -10.85
N SER A 185 -7.62 1.57 -10.17
CA SER A 185 -8.25 0.40 -10.78
C SER A 185 -9.28 0.80 -11.84
N VAL A 186 -10.11 1.79 -11.55
CA VAL A 186 -11.14 2.26 -12.51
C VAL A 186 -10.50 3.00 -13.68
N SER A 187 -9.44 3.77 -13.47
CA SER A 187 -8.66 4.39 -14.56
C SER A 187 -8.19 3.34 -15.57
N PHE A 188 -7.71 2.19 -15.09
CA PHE A 188 -7.35 1.08 -15.97
C PHE A 188 -8.58 0.43 -16.63
N LEU A 189 -9.67 0.20 -15.89
CA LEU A 189 -10.89 -0.42 -16.41
C LEU A 189 -11.58 0.41 -17.50
N LYS A 190 -11.41 1.73 -17.51
CA LYS A 190 -11.94 2.62 -18.57
C LYS A 190 -11.48 2.20 -19.97
N THR A 191 -10.32 1.56 -20.09
CA THR A 191 -9.78 1.13 -21.37
C THR A 191 -10.54 -0.05 -22.00
N PHE A 192 -11.33 -0.78 -21.19
CA PHE A 192 -12.06 -1.96 -21.67
C PHE A 192 -13.46 -1.64 -22.20
N HIS A 193 -14.12 -0.59 -21.68
CA HIS A 193 -15.48 -0.29 -22.12
C HIS A 193 -15.85 1.19 -21.95
N PRO A 194 -16.47 1.83 -22.99
CA PRO A 194 -16.85 3.24 -22.97
C PRO A 194 -17.80 3.62 -21.81
N VAL A 195 -18.74 2.75 -21.46
CA VAL A 195 -19.70 2.97 -20.35
C VAL A 195 -18.98 3.20 -19.01
N ILE A 196 -17.81 2.56 -18.80
CA ILE A 196 -17.01 2.77 -17.58
C ILE A 196 -16.40 4.17 -17.60
N ALA A 197 -15.93 4.63 -18.75
CA ALA A 197 -15.37 5.97 -18.91
C ALA A 197 -16.43 7.07 -18.69
N GLU A 198 -17.64 6.91 -19.23
CA GLU A 198 -18.75 7.85 -19.08
C GLU A 198 -19.28 7.91 -17.63
N ASN A 199 -19.20 6.81 -16.89
CA ASN A 199 -19.70 6.71 -15.52
C ASN A 199 -18.58 6.53 -14.46
N GLU A 200 -17.39 7.04 -14.72
CA GLU A 200 -16.18 6.84 -13.88
C GLU A 200 -16.46 7.01 -12.38
N ASN A 201 -17.08 8.12 -11.98
CA ASN A 201 -17.37 8.39 -10.58
C ASN A 201 -18.30 7.36 -9.93
N LYS A 202 -19.31 6.90 -10.66
CA LYS A 202 -20.24 5.86 -10.17
C LYS A 202 -19.53 4.52 -10.03
N VAL A 203 -18.63 4.21 -10.97
CA VAL A 203 -17.85 2.96 -10.94
C VAL A 203 -16.85 2.98 -9.77
N ILE A 204 -16.21 4.11 -9.50
CA ILE A 204 -15.31 4.28 -8.33
C ILE A 204 -16.10 4.07 -7.03
N ILE A 205 -17.27 4.70 -6.88
CA ILE A 205 -18.12 4.52 -5.70
C ILE A 205 -18.55 3.06 -5.56
N GLY A 206 -18.98 2.43 -6.66
CA GLY A 206 -19.33 1.01 -6.68
C GLY A 206 -18.16 0.11 -6.28
N PHE A 207 -16.96 0.41 -6.77
CA PHE A 207 -15.75 -0.33 -6.41
C PHE A 207 -15.43 -0.22 -4.92
N ILE A 208 -15.54 0.98 -4.32
CA ILE A 208 -15.34 1.20 -2.89
C ILE A 208 -16.41 0.43 -2.09
N ALA A 209 -17.69 0.51 -2.51
CA ALA A 209 -18.77 -0.17 -1.82
C ALA A 209 -18.60 -1.69 -1.84
N VAL A 210 -18.29 -2.28 -3.00
CA VAL A 210 -18.04 -3.73 -3.13
C VAL A 210 -16.83 -4.16 -2.30
N SER A 211 -15.72 -3.42 -2.35
CA SER A 211 -14.54 -3.71 -1.55
C SER A 211 -14.83 -3.66 -0.04
N THR A 212 -15.62 -2.67 0.39
CA THR A 212 -16.07 -2.55 1.79
C THR A 212 -16.95 -3.72 2.19
N LEU A 213 -17.84 -4.17 1.32
CA LEU A 213 -18.71 -5.33 1.56
C LEU A 213 -17.90 -6.63 1.69
N VAL A 214 -16.95 -6.85 0.79
CA VAL A 214 -16.04 -8.01 0.85
C VAL A 214 -15.31 -8.03 2.19
N MET A 215 -14.78 -6.87 2.61
CA MET A 215 -14.10 -6.73 3.87
C MET A 215 -15.00 -7.00 5.08
N PHE A 216 -16.26 -6.53 5.02
CA PHE A 216 -17.28 -6.77 6.05
C PHE A 216 -17.62 -8.26 6.21
N ILE A 217 -17.71 -8.99 5.09
CA ILE A 217 -18.03 -10.43 5.09
C ILE A 217 -16.83 -11.25 5.59
N MET A 218 -15.63 -10.98 5.09
CA MET A 218 -14.44 -11.76 5.42
C MET A 218 -13.91 -11.47 6.83
N GLY A 219 -14.03 -10.24 7.29
CA GLY A 219 -13.76 -9.86 8.68
C GLY A 219 -12.31 -9.95 9.17
N SER A 220 -11.36 -10.40 8.33
CA SER A 220 -9.94 -10.53 8.68
C SER A 220 -9.05 -9.75 7.71
N PRO A 221 -8.68 -8.49 8.06
CA PRO A 221 -7.83 -7.64 7.22
C PRO A 221 -6.46 -8.27 6.95
N ALA A 222 -5.84 -8.83 7.98
CA ALA A 222 -4.50 -9.41 7.88
C ALA A 222 -4.47 -10.59 6.91
N THR A 223 -5.44 -11.49 6.99
CA THR A 223 -5.56 -12.64 6.08
C THR A 223 -5.77 -12.20 4.63
N LEU A 224 -6.68 -11.24 4.41
CA LEU A 224 -6.91 -10.67 3.07
C LEU A 224 -5.65 -10.03 2.49
N LEU A 225 -4.92 -9.29 3.31
CA LEU A 225 -3.68 -8.63 2.89
C LEU A 225 -2.61 -9.65 2.48
N VAL A 226 -2.46 -10.74 3.24
CA VAL A 226 -1.52 -11.83 2.93
C VAL A 226 -1.90 -12.53 1.63
N ILE A 227 -3.19 -12.89 1.46
CA ILE A 227 -3.69 -13.54 0.23
C ILE A 227 -3.51 -12.62 -0.99
N ALA A 228 -3.94 -11.36 -0.87
CA ALA A 228 -3.80 -10.39 -1.96
C ALA A 228 -2.33 -10.13 -2.30
N GLY A 229 -1.46 -10.04 -1.29
CA GLY A 229 -0.02 -9.92 -1.49
C GLY A 229 0.58 -11.12 -2.21
N ALA A 230 0.22 -12.33 -1.80
CA ALA A 230 0.71 -13.55 -2.45
C ALA A 230 0.24 -13.64 -3.92
N LEU A 231 -1.04 -13.38 -4.20
CA LEU A 231 -1.57 -13.36 -5.56
C LEU A 231 -0.87 -12.32 -6.44
N ASN A 232 -0.69 -11.10 -5.93
CA ASN A 232 0.05 -10.06 -6.63
C ASN A 232 1.51 -10.45 -6.90
N GLY A 233 2.16 -11.11 -5.93
CA GLY A 233 3.53 -11.62 -6.08
C GLY A 233 3.66 -12.68 -7.17
N LEU A 234 2.67 -13.55 -7.33
CA LEU A 234 2.63 -14.55 -8.40
C LEU A 234 2.34 -13.95 -9.78
N ILE A 235 1.54 -12.86 -9.83
CA ILE A 235 1.23 -12.16 -11.08
C ILE A 235 2.42 -11.31 -11.55
N LEU A 236 3.26 -10.81 -10.65
CA LEU A 236 4.33 -9.86 -10.96
C LEU A 236 5.29 -10.33 -12.05
N PRO A 237 5.83 -11.56 -12.06
CA PRO A 237 6.69 -12.04 -13.13
C PRO A 237 6.03 -12.03 -14.52
N ILE A 238 4.73 -12.35 -14.54
CA ILE A 238 3.92 -12.35 -15.77
C ILE A 238 3.79 -10.92 -16.30
N THR A 239 3.44 -9.96 -15.44
CA THR A 239 3.28 -8.56 -15.82
C THR A 239 4.59 -7.96 -16.31
N LEU A 240 5.70 -8.23 -15.61
CA LEU A 240 7.03 -7.78 -16.05
C LEU A 240 7.45 -8.43 -17.38
N GLY A 241 7.16 -9.72 -17.56
CA GLY A 241 7.41 -10.41 -18.83
C GLY A 241 6.66 -9.79 -20.01
N ILE A 242 5.38 -9.45 -19.81
CA ILE A 242 4.57 -8.76 -20.82
C ILE A 242 5.16 -7.38 -21.14
N CYS A 243 5.56 -6.60 -20.15
CA CYS A 243 6.20 -5.30 -20.36
C CYS A 243 7.52 -5.43 -21.16
N LEU A 244 8.36 -6.42 -20.83
CA LEU A 244 9.60 -6.69 -21.55
C LEU A 244 9.37 -7.12 -23.01
N ILE A 245 8.34 -7.95 -23.25
CA ILE A 245 7.97 -8.34 -24.62
C ILE A 245 7.43 -7.13 -25.39
N ALA A 246 6.60 -6.30 -24.74
CA ALA A 246 6.02 -5.11 -25.35
C ALA A 246 7.11 -4.09 -25.73
N SER A 247 8.13 -3.89 -24.88
CA SER A 247 9.23 -2.96 -25.15
C SER A 247 10.06 -3.32 -26.39
N LYS A 248 10.08 -4.61 -26.79
CA LYS A 248 10.77 -5.10 -27.99
C LYS A 248 9.93 -5.07 -29.27
N LYS A 249 8.66 -4.64 -29.19
CA LYS A 249 7.78 -4.60 -30.36
C LYS A 249 7.69 -3.20 -30.94
N LYS A 250 8.22 -3.01 -32.17
CA LYS A 250 8.13 -1.75 -32.93
C LYS A 250 6.69 -1.28 -33.12
N SER A 251 5.73 -2.21 -33.28
CA SER A 251 4.31 -1.89 -33.40
C SER A 251 3.68 -1.23 -32.16
N ILE A 252 4.32 -1.40 -31.00
CA ILE A 252 3.87 -0.81 -29.70
C ILE A 252 4.70 0.42 -29.36
N MET A 253 6.03 0.32 -29.51
CA MET A 253 6.98 1.35 -29.08
C MET A 253 7.34 2.36 -30.19
N GLY A 254 6.91 2.15 -31.42
CA GLY A 254 7.33 2.97 -32.54
C GLY A 254 8.85 2.92 -32.78
N GLU A 255 9.49 4.07 -32.90
CA GLU A 255 10.95 4.17 -33.08
C GLU A 255 11.74 4.01 -31.76
N ASN A 256 11.05 4.00 -30.60
CA ASN A 256 11.66 3.87 -29.27
C ASN A 256 11.68 2.42 -28.76
N TYR A 257 11.65 1.43 -29.63
CA TYR A 257 11.75 0.02 -29.23
C TYR A 257 13.20 -0.36 -28.90
N HIS A 258 13.38 -1.25 -27.91
CA HIS A 258 14.68 -1.70 -27.41
C HIS A 258 14.80 -3.23 -27.43
#